data_288511859df802e7881d6817fa3eba49
#
_entry.id   288511859df802e7881d6817fa3eba49
#
_cell.length_a   1.000
_cell.length_b   1.000
_cell.length_c   1.000
_cell.angle_alpha   90.00
_cell.angle_beta   90.00
_cell.angle_gamma   90.00
#
_symmetry.space_group_name_H-M   'P 1'
#
loop_
_entity.id
_entity.type
_entity.pdbx_description
1 polymer ?
#
loop_
_entity_poly.entity_id
_entity_poly.type
_entity_poly.pdbx_seq_one_letter_code
_entity_poly.pdbx_strand_id
1 'polypeptide(L)'
;MIRKPIWPYLVVGLFSFVIFQSFYHYYQLSTAAVPFMGMLRLRWLLEHWERFSFGVFFDSGALYAGLIGFGLPILVYASMDKNLYRQGEEQGSARFATLKEMRRFEDVDFEKNMIFSKQVKMGLFNFRLAYNVQLNKNVIVIGLPGDGKTFTFVLPNLMQMNSNFVVTDPKGNLVHEVGKMLEKAGYAVKIFDLIRLTNSDRFNPFHYMKSELDIDRISEAITEGTKKSEYAGEDFWVQAELRLQRALIGYLYFDSKDPETGVQLYMPNLGHVADLLRNIYIEDPDVPSPIEQMFEELNEHQPNNYAYKQWKLFQNFRGDTRNSVVAILSSRYSIFDHEDVRNLISEDTMEMDTWNTKKTAVFIAIPDTNNAFNFLSSILFAIGFEVLTHKADDILQGKVPGYSRKNLRHIQFIFDEFAQIGRIPNFAQVLSSIRSREMSIKIIIQAVNQLESLYKSDWKTIFNNCATHLFLGTNDKDTMKYYSTRSGKQTIRTRSTSKSHSYRNGSSSENKQIQGRPLLTPDEVARIGVEEGLVFISKQNVFRDKKASVYDHPRKDEIASSPEDKENWYEYTRKGTDIDGLLLYANDLTLQLKELFVA
;
A
#
# COMPACT_ATOMS: atom_id res chain seq x y z
N MET A 1 14.22 17.83 28.89
CA MET A 1 15.16 17.00 29.69
C MET A 1 14.44 16.55 30.94
N ILE A 2 14.35 15.25 31.18
CA ILE A 2 13.75 14.70 32.41
C ILE A 2 14.86 14.71 33.46
N ARG A 3 14.63 15.34 34.63
CA ARG A 3 15.59 15.36 35.75
C ARG A 3 15.37 14.14 36.63
N LYS A 4 16.44 13.64 37.23
CA LYS A 4 16.34 12.58 38.23
C LYS A 4 15.49 13.07 39.40
N PRO A 5 14.51 12.27 39.87
CA PRO A 5 13.66 12.69 40.97
C PRO A 5 14.45 12.78 42.29
N ILE A 6 14.16 13.80 43.10
CA ILE A 6 14.81 14.00 44.43
C ILE A 6 14.26 13.05 45.50
N TRP A 7 13.02 12.57 45.35
CA TRP A 7 12.32 11.83 46.39
C TRP A 7 13.06 10.58 46.95
N PRO A 8 13.80 9.78 46.13
CA PRO A 8 14.55 8.64 46.69
C PRO A 8 15.64 9.10 47.68
N TYR A 9 16.27 10.24 47.40
CA TYR A 9 17.30 10.81 48.29
C TYR A 9 16.71 11.37 49.58
N LEU A 10 15.48 11.90 49.53
CA LEU A 10 14.74 12.30 50.72
C LEU A 10 14.40 11.10 51.62
N VAL A 11 13.96 9.99 51.01
CA VAL A 11 13.68 8.74 51.76
C VAL A 11 14.95 8.18 52.41
N VAL A 12 16.05 8.10 51.65
CA VAL A 12 17.35 7.71 52.20
C VAL A 12 17.81 8.67 53.29
N GLY A 13 17.56 9.98 53.12
CA GLY A 13 17.82 11.01 54.12
C GLY A 13 17.09 10.76 55.44
N LEU A 14 15.81 10.40 55.40
CA LEU A 14 15.03 10.05 56.58
C LEU A 14 15.59 8.83 57.33
N PHE A 15 15.99 7.79 56.60
CA PHE A 15 16.66 6.63 57.22
C PHE A 15 18.00 7.01 57.80
N SER A 16 18.81 7.81 57.11
CA SER A 16 20.10 8.29 57.61
C SER A 16 19.93 9.18 58.84
N PHE A 17 18.87 9.99 58.90
CA PHE A 17 18.53 10.79 60.07
C PHE A 17 18.39 9.91 61.33
N VAL A 18 17.62 8.87 61.27
CA VAL A 18 17.41 7.94 62.39
C VAL A 18 18.69 7.20 62.72
N ILE A 19 19.44 6.74 61.73
CA ILE A 19 20.73 6.06 61.95
C ILE A 19 21.72 6.96 62.68
N PHE A 20 21.88 8.19 62.21
CA PHE A 20 22.83 9.12 62.84
C PHE A 20 22.42 9.52 64.25
N GLN A 21 21.15 9.70 64.55
CA GLN A 21 20.61 9.89 65.89
C GLN A 21 20.93 8.71 66.79
N SER A 22 20.67 7.49 66.32
CA SER A 22 20.93 6.27 67.06
C SER A 22 22.42 6.09 67.41
N PHE A 23 23.29 6.35 66.45
CA PHE A 23 24.74 6.33 66.66
C PHE A 23 25.21 7.44 67.60
N TYR A 24 24.67 8.65 67.50
CA TYR A 24 24.99 9.74 68.40
C TYR A 24 24.54 9.44 69.83
N HIS A 25 23.35 8.93 70.03
CA HIS A 25 22.85 8.53 71.33
C HIS A 25 23.71 7.41 71.95
N TYR A 26 24.06 6.40 71.15
CA TYR A 26 25.00 5.37 71.57
C TYR A 26 26.35 5.89 71.94
N TYR A 27 26.89 6.87 71.22
CA TYR A 27 28.09 7.58 71.52
C TYR A 27 27.97 8.36 72.84
N GLN A 28 26.87 9.00 73.16
CA GLN A 28 26.60 9.67 74.41
C GLN A 28 26.66 8.70 75.64
N LEU A 29 26.07 7.51 75.46
CA LEU A 29 26.21 6.49 76.53
C LEU A 29 27.64 6.12 76.78
N SER A 30 28.48 6.10 75.78
CA SER A 30 29.94 5.89 75.95
C SER A 30 30.64 7.07 76.68
N THR A 31 30.18 8.31 76.54
CA THR A 31 30.74 9.48 77.22
C THR A 31 30.44 9.48 78.71
N ALA A 32 29.24 8.99 79.06
CA ALA A 32 28.83 8.82 80.45
C ALA A 32 29.61 7.70 81.16
N ALA A 33 30.00 6.65 80.44
CA ALA A 33 30.70 5.48 80.97
C ALA A 33 32.24 5.70 81.03
N VAL A 34 32.80 6.41 80.02
CA VAL A 34 34.25 6.65 79.88
C VAL A 34 34.47 8.12 79.58
N PRO A 35 34.86 8.96 80.60
CA PRO A 35 35.01 10.40 80.48
C PRO A 35 36.16 10.86 79.52
N PHE A 36 37.19 10.05 79.34
CA PHE A 36 38.36 10.38 78.51
C PHE A 36 38.10 10.00 77.04
N MET A 37 38.44 10.95 76.16
CA MET A 37 38.37 10.73 74.70
C MET A 37 39.53 9.82 74.25
N GLY A 38 39.28 8.88 73.31
CA GLY A 38 40.34 8.08 72.71
C GLY A 38 40.01 6.59 72.57
N MET A 39 41.03 5.75 72.51
CA MET A 39 40.94 4.30 72.29
C MET A 39 40.09 3.59 73.33
N LEU A 40 40.01 4.01 74.57
CA LEU A 40 39.19 3.42 75.62
C LEU A 40 37.70 3.57 75.33
N ARG A 41 37.24 4.69 74.76
CA ARG A 41 35.87 4.91 74.40
C ARG A 41 35.48 4.08 73.18
N LEU A 42 36.37 3.97 72.18
CA LEU A 42 36.18 3.12 71.03
C LEU A 42 36.03 1.65 71.45
N ARG A 43 36.90 1.21 72.36
CA ARG A 43 36.84 -0.15 72.92
C ARG A 43 35.53 -0.39 73.67
N TRP A 44 35.05 0.54 74.45
CA TRP A 44 33.74 0.44 75.13
C TRP A 44 32.57 0.33 74.14
N LEU A 45 32.58 1.13 73.09
CA LEU A 45 31.56 1.05 72.04
C LEU A 45 31.52 -0.32 71.33
N LEU A 46 32.68 -0.93 71.13
CA LEU A 46 32.75 -2.25 70.48
C LEU A 46 32.37 -3.38 71.49
N GLU A 47 32.68 -3.24 72.74
CA GLU A 47 32.40 -4.26 73.77
C GLU A 47 30.94 -4.24 74.28
N HIS A 48 30.19 -3.14 74.11
CA HIS A 48 28.84 -2.94 74.62
C HIS A 48 27.84 -2.68 73.56
N TRP A 49 28.00 -3.35 72.38
CA TRP A 49 27.10 -3.20 71.23
C TRP A 49 25.65 -3.59 71.52
N GLU A 50 25.40 -4.42 72.55
CA GLU A 50 24.06 -4.78 73.03
C GLU A 50 23.27 -3.57 73.56
N ARG A 51 23.93 -2.45 73.88
CA ARG A 51 23.30 -1.20 74.34
C ARG A 51 22.91 -0.26 73.20
N PHE A 52 23.25 -0.62 71.97
CA PHE A 52 22.85 0.17 70.81
C PHE A 52 21.32 0.02 70.65
N SER A 53 20.60 1.17 70.67
CA SER A 53 19.17 1.20 70.44
C SER A 53 18.86 2.01 69.17
N PHE A 54 18.06 1.43 68.30
CA PHE A 54 17.61 2.11 67.06
C PHE A 54 16.35 2.91 67.39
N GLY A 55 16.39 4.24 67.23
CA GLY A 55 15.24 5.08 67.57
C GLY A 55 15.42 6.55 67.25
N VAL A 56 14.39 7.32 67.55
CA VAL A 56 14.39 8.78 67.41
C VAL A 56 14.59 9.40 68.80
N PHE A 57 15.61 10.26 68.90
CA PHE A 57 16.00 10.90 70.16
C PHE A 57 15.83 12.42 70.01
N PHE A 58 15.31 13.08 71.09
CA PHE A 58 14.91 14.47 71.06
C PHE A 58 15.92 15.44 71.76
N ASP A 59 17.07 14.92 72.17
CA ASP A 59 18.12 15.79 72.67
C ASP A 59 18.75 16.61 71.53
N SER A 60 19.27 17.80 71.84
CA SER A 60 19.81 18.73 70.84
C SER A 60 20.95 18.15 70.02
N GLY A 61 21.83 17.36 70.62
CA GLY A 61 22.96 16.74 69.92
C GLY A 61 22.52 15.66 68.96
N ALA A 62 21.56 14.81 69.36
CA ALA A 62 20.96 13.79 68.48
C ALA A 62 20.25 14.44 67.29
N LEU A 63 19.52 15.55 67.54
CA LEU A 63 18.87 16.30 66.46
C LEU A 63 19.87 16.84 65.44
N TYR A 64 20.99 17.43 65.89
CA TYR A 64 22.06 17.87 64.97
C TYR A 64 22.70 16.73 64.20
N ALA A 65 22.99 15.60 64.88
CA ALA A 65 23.51 14.41 64.23
C ALA A 65 22.55 13.89 63.15
N GLY A 66 21.25 13.84 63.46
CA GLY A 66 20.19 13.46 62.51
C GLY A 66 20.11 14.41 61.31
N LEU A 67 20.17 15.73 61.52
CA LEU A 67 20.17 16.71 60.42
C LEU A 67 21.40 16.56 59.50
N ILE A 68 22.59 16.26 60.08
CA ILE A 68 23.78 15.94 59.29
C ILE A 68 23.52 14.68 58.44
N GLY A 69 23.01 13.62 59.07
CA GLY A 69 22.65 12.38 58.38
C GLY A 69 21.64 12.58 57.26
N PHE A 70 20.61 13.42 57.48
CA PHE A 70 19.63 13.78 56.45
C PHE A 70 20.23 14.59 55.31
N GLY A 71 21.14 15.50 55.60
CA GLY A 71 21.78 16.35 54.62
C GLY A 71 22.73 15.65 53.68
N LEU A 72 23.37 14.54 54.10
CA LEU A 72 24.35 13.82 53.28
C LEU A 72 23.76 13.29 51.94
N PRO A 73 22.63 12.57 51.88
CA PRO A 73 22.03 12.15 50.62
C PRO A 73 21.61 13.33 49.73
N ILE A 74 21.20 14.45 50.34
CA ILE A 74 20.83 15.66 49.59
C ILE A 74 22.08 16.29 48.96
N LEU A 75 23.19 16.34 49.67
CA LEU A 75 24.48 16.80 49.13
C LEU A 75 24.97 15.92 48.00
N VAL A 76 24.82 14.59 48.12
CA VAL A 76 25.10 13.65 47.03
C VAL A 76 24.22 13.96 45.83
N TYR A 77 22.90 14.15 46.01
CA TYR A 77 22.01 14.55 44.93
C TYR A 77 22.41 15.87 44.30
N ALA A 78 22.83 16.85 45.08
CA ALA A 78 23.27 18.17 44.59
C ALA A 78 24.56 18.11 43.77
N SER A 79 25.47 17.21 44.09
CA SER A 79 26.75 17.00 43.39
C SER A 79 26.62 16.11 42.14
N MET A 80 25.54 15.35 42.02
CA MET A 80 25.32 14.47 40.87
C MET A 80 24.80 15.23 39.64
N ASP A 81 25.17 14.78 38.45
CA ASP A 81 24.52 15.23 37.22
C ASP A 81 23.03 14.84 37.23
N LYS A 82 22.17 15.86 37.27
CA LYS A 82 20.72 15.74 37.40
C LYS A 82 20.06 15.32 36.09
N ASN A 83 20.79 15.31 34.97
CA ASN A 83 20.24 14.97 33.66
C ASN A 83 20.11 13.45 33.50
N LEU A 84 18.93 13.03 33.08
CA LEU A 84 18.73 11.65 32.62
C LEU A 84 19.25 11.57 31.20
N TYR A 85 20.45 11.09 31.02
CA TYR A 85 20.95 10.69 29.70
C TYR A 85 20.33 9.35 29.33
N ARG A 86 19.83 9.24 28.10
CA ARG A 86 19.41 7.95 27.53
C ARG A 86 20.66 7.15 27.20
N GLN A 87 21.21 6.45 28.18
CA GLN A 87 22.41 5.63 27.97
C GLN A 87 22.17 4.58 26.89
N GLY A 88 22.98 4.61 25.83
CA GLY A 88 22.85 3.72 24.67
C GLY A 88 21.90 4.21 23.60
N GLU A 89 21.26 5.37 23.76
CA GLU A 89 20.37 6.01 22.79
C GLU A 89 20.77 7.45 22.46
N GLU A 90 21.99 7.87 22.81
CA GLU A 90 22.45 9.25 22.70
C GLU A 90 22.46 9.78 21.26
N GLN A 91 22.73 8.89 20.30
CA GLN A 91 22.85 9.20 18.87
C GLN A 91 21.73 8.56 18.03
N GLY A 92 20.89 7.73 18.66
CA GLY A 92 19.77 7.07 18.02
C GLY A 92 19.32 5.84 18.79
N SER A 93 18.00 5.58 18.76
CA SER A 93 17.34 4.50 19.50
C SER A 93 16.83 3.38 18.59
N ALA A 94 17.19 3.38 17.30
CA ALA A 94 16.73 2.38 16.37
C ALA A 94 17.27 0.98 16.75
N ARG A 95 16.40 0.00 16.65
CA ARG A 95 16.68 -1.41 16.87
C ARG A 95 15.75 -2.26 16.01
N PHE A 96 16.04 -3.53 15.85
CA PHE A 96 15.05 -4.45 15.30
C PHE A 96 13.86 -4.60 16.26
N ALA A 97 12.67 -4.64 15.70
CA ALA A 97 11.46 -4.91 16.47
C ALA A 97 11.47 -6.35 16.99
N THR A 98 10.81 -6.56 18.12
CA THR A 98 10.58 -7.89 18.67
C THR A 98 9.30 -8.49 18.07
N LEU A 99 9.21 -9.83 18.05
CA LEU A 99 8.00 -10.51 17.60
C LEU A 99 6.75 -10.11 18.41
N LYS A 100 6.91 -9.83 19.71
CA LYS A 100 5.81 -9.33 20.56
C LYS A 100 5.25 -7.99 20.08
N GLU A 101 6.11 -7.11 19.56
CA GLU A 101 5.68 -5.82 18.98
C GLU A 101 4.91 -6.04 17.68
N MET A 102 5.31 -7.01 16.84
CA MET A 102 4.63 -7.33 15.59
C MET A 102 3.28 -8.00 15.80
N ARG A 103 3.20 -8.97 16.74
CA ARG A 103 1.96 -9.68 17.06
C ARG A 103 0.82 -8.78 17.56
N ARG A 104 1.10 -7.54 17.94
CA ARG A 104 0.06 -6.56 18.30
C ARG A 104 -0.85 -6.19 17.12
N PHE A 105 -0.38 -6.36 15.90
CA PHE A 105 -1.12 -6.10 14.67
C PHE A 105 -1.88 -7.32 14.15
N GLU A 106 -1.62 -8.48 14.71
CA GLU A 106 -2.21 -9.76 14.30
C GLU A 106 -3.64 -9.90 14.83
N ASP A 107 -4.55 -10.41 13.98
CA ASP A 107 -5.87 -10.89 14.41
C ASP A 107 -5.71 -12.29 14.99
N VAL A 108 -6.49 -12.60 16.02
CA VAL A 108 -6.49 -13.92 16.66
C VAL A 108 -6.86 -15.04 15.68
N ASP A 109 -7.75 -14.73 14.74
CA ASP A 109 -8.16 -15.64 13.69
C ASP A 109 -7.13 -15.58 12.55
N PHE A 110 -6.44 -16.69 12.30
CA PHE A 110 -5.39 -16.78 11.28
C PHE A 110 -5.88 -16.32 9.91
N GLU A 111 -7.07 -16.75 9.49
CA GLU A 111 -7.62 -16.44 8.16
C GLU A 111 -7.95 -14.96 7.99
N LYS A 112 -8.09 -14.18 9.05
CA LYS A 112 -8.40 -12.75 9.00
C LYS A 112 -7.16 -11.85 8.86
N ASN A 113 -6.00 -12.45 8.70
CA ASN A 113 -4.73 -11.73 8.58
C ASN A 113 -4.26 -11.61 7.14
N MET A 114 -3.51 -10.55 6.86
CA MET A 114 -2.57 -10.45 5.75
C MET A 114 -1.23 -11.04 6.20
N ILE A 115 -0.55 -11.77 5.34
CA ILE A 115 0.72 -12.43 5.59
C ILE A 115 1.84 -11.61 4.96
N PHE A 116 2.86 -11.22 5.75
CA PHE A 116 4.03 -10.47 5.28
C PHE A 116 5.31 -11.29 5.29
N SER A 117 5.49 -12.09 6.32
CA SER A 117 6.65 -12.96 6.49
C SER A 117 6.24 -14.21 7.28
N LYS A 118 7.17 -15.10 7.54
CA LYS A 118 6.87 -16.33 8.27
C LYS A 118 6.19 -16.08 9.61
N GLN A 119 6.60 -15.03 10.33
CA GLN A 119 6.08 -14.72 11.67
C GLN A 119 5.24 -13.45 11.72
N VAL A 120 5.34 -12.54 10.74
CA VAL A 120 4.61 -11.27 10.76
C VAL A 120 3.35 -11.36 9.95
N LYS A 121 2.24 -11.12 10.62
CA LYS A 121 0.90 -11.03 10.07
C LYS A 121 0.23 -9.76 10.57
N MET A 122 -0.79 -9.30 9.87
CA MET A 122 -1.59 -8.14 10.26
C MET A 122 -3.06 -8.39 9.96
N GLY A 123 -3.91 -8.23 10.97
CA GLY A 123 -5.35 -8.33 10.80
C GLY A 123 -5.86 -7.37 9.72
N LEU A 124 -6.62 -7.90 8.76
CA LEU A 124 -7.16 -7.14 7.64
C LEU A 124 -8.22 -6.12 8.11
N PHE A 125 -9.07 -6.53 9.05
CA PHE A 125 -10.24 -5.78 9.47
C PHE A 125 -9.94 -4.92 10.70
N ASN A 126 -9.93 -3.60 10.54
CA ASN A 126 -9.61 -2.67 11.63
C ASN A 126 -10.59 -2.76 12.82
N PHE A 127 -11.87 -3.07 12.57
CA PHE A 127 -12.87 -3.20 13.64
C PHE A 127 -12.62 -4.37 14.60
N ARG A 128 -11.76 -5.33 14.20
CA ARG A 128 -11.33 -6.47 15.03
C ARG A 128 -10.06 -6.18 15.83
N LEU A 129 -9.39 -5.06 15.55
CA LEU A 129 -8.10 -4.67 16.14
C LEU A 129 -8.29 -3.54 17.16
N ALA A 130 -7.42 -3.50 18.17
CA ALA A 130 -7.35 -2.38 19.11
C ALA A 130 -7.07 -1.05 18.37
N TYR A 131 -7.69 0.05 18.82
CA TYR A 131 -7.62 1.36 18.14
C TYR A 131 -6.19 1.84 17.84
N ASN A 132 -5.27 1.60 18.77
CA ASN A 132 -3.87 2.05 18.68
C ASN A 132 -3.02 1.29 17.65
N VAL A 133 -3.53 0.19 17.08
CA VAL A 133 -2.87 -0.60 16.03
C VAL A 133 -3.65 -0.63 14.71
N GLN A 134 -4.72 0.17 14.62
CA GLN A 134 -5.49 0.32 13.39
C GLN A 134 -4.72 1.20 12.39
N LEU A 135 -4.26 0.59 11.31
CA LEU A 135 -3.56 1.25 10.21
C LEU A 135 -4.36 1.12 8.91
N ASN A 136 -3.98 1.89 7.88
CA ASN A 136 -4.43 1.54 6.54
C ASN A 136 -3.79 0.20 6.12
N LYS A 137 -4.43 -0.50 5.19
CA LYS A 137 -4.00 -1.83 4.73
C LYS A 137 -3.30 -1.75 3.36
N ASN A 138 -2.89 -0.53 2.96
CA ASN A 138 -2.07 -0.34 1.78
C ASN A 138 -0.64 -0.79 2.08
N VAL A 139 -0.06 -1.51 1.13
CA VAL A 139 1.25 -2.16 1.26
C VAL A 139 2.11 -1.84 0.04
N ILE A 140 3.39 -1.62 0.27
CA ILE A 140 4.41 -1.67 -0.79
C ILE A 140 5.25 -2.93 -0.59
N VAL A 141 5.43 -3.68 -1.66
CA VAL A 141 6.33 -4.83 -1.71
C VAL A 141 7.43 -4.52 -2.70
N ILE A 142 8.69 -4.61 -2.27
CA ILE A 142 9.85 -4.41 -3.13
C ILE A 142 10.67 -5.69 -3.19
N GLY A 143 10.94 -6.16 -4.39
CA GLY A 143 11.77 -7.33 -4.62
C GLY A 143 12.16 -7.48 -6.08
N LEU A 144 13.35 -8.00 -6.34
CA LEU A 144 13.85 -8.29 -7.68
C LEU A 144 13.06 -9.42 -8.35
N PRO A 145 13.15 -9.57 -9.67
CA PRO A 145 12.78 -10.82 -10.33
C PRO A 145 13.50 -12.00 -9.68
N GLY A 146 12.77 -13.05 -9.30
CA GLY A 146 13.33 -14.19 -8.59
C GLY A 146 13.33 -14.10 -7.06
N ASP A 147 13.06 -12.93 -6.45
CA ASP A 147 12.92 -12.80 -4.98
C ASP A 147 11.67 -13.48 -4.42
N GLY A 148 10.85 -14.07 -5.28
CA GLY A 148 9.68 -14.84 -4.90
C GLY A 148 8.47 -13.99 -4.47
N LYS A 149 8.32 -12.73 -4.94
CA LYS A 149 7.21 -11.84 -4.60
C LYS A 149 5.85 -12.53 -4.66
N THR A 150 5.57 -13.18 -5.78
CA THR A 150 4.32 -13.90 -6.01
C THR A 150 4.17 -15.07 -5.04
N PHE A 151 5.23 -15.88 -4.89
CA PHE A 151 5.24 -17.09 -4.06
C PHE A 151 5.22 -16.80 -2.54
N THR A 152 5.85 -15.70 -2.11
CA THR A 152 5.99 -15.38 -0.67
C THR A 152 4.97 -14.37 -0.17
N PHE A 153 4.33 -13.61 -1.06
CA PHE A 153 3.36 -12.60 -0.67
C PHE A 153 2.01 -12.73 -1.38
N VAL A 154 1.97 -12.81 -2.72
CA VAL A 154 0.69 -12.80 -3.45
C VAL A 154 -0.11 -14.06 -3.15
N LEU A 155 0.45 -15.24 -3.43
CA LEU A 155 -0.23 -16.52 -3.23
C LEU A 155 -0.67 -16.76 -1.78
N PRO A 156 0.20 -16.57 -0.74
CA PRO A 156 -0.23 -16.74 0.65
C PRO A 156 -1.40 -15.83 1.04
N ASN A 157 -1.48 -14.62 0.49
CA ASN A 157 -2.57 -13.71 0.77
C ASN A 157 -3.86 -14.04 0.01
N LEU A 158 -3.77 -14.60 -1.21
CA LEU A 158 -4.93 -15.13 -1.93
C LEU A 158 -5.50 -16.37 -1.23
N MET A 159 -4.63 -17.26 -0.72
CA MET A 159 -5.02 -18.45 0.03
C MET A 159 -5.75 -18.15 1.34
N GLN A 160 -5.63 -16.93 1.88
CA GLN A 160 -6.40 -16.49 3.05
C GLN A 160 -7.90 -16.38 2.76
N MET A 161 -8.31 -16.15 1.53
CA MET A 161 -9.71 -16.06 1.10
C MET A 161 -10.60 -15.17 2.00
N ASN A 162 -10.00 -14.13 2.60
CA ASN A 162 -10.63 -13.29 3.63
C ASN A 162 -11.33 -12.04 3.09
N SER A 163 -11.21 -11.78 1.79
CA SER A 163 -11.74 -10.58 1.11
C SER A 163 -12.09 -10.90 -0.33
N ASN A 164 -12.60 -9.93 -1.05
CA ASN A 164 -12.59 -9.96 -2.50
C ASN A 164 -11.22 -9.55 -3.02
N PHE A 165 -10.85 -10.03 -4.18
CA PHE A 165 -9.53 -9.80 -4.76
C PHE A 165 -9.63 -9.24 -6.17
N VAL A 166 -8.77 -8.28 -6.48
CA VAL A 166 -8.49 -7.83 -7.84
C VAL A 166 -6.99 -7.88 -8.02
N VAL A 167 -6.52 -8.79 -8.88
CA VAL A 167 -5.11 -9.17 -8.96
C VAL A 167 -4.61 -8.94 -10.38
N THR A 168 -3.47 -8.25 -10.54
CA THR A 168 -2.78 -8.25 -11.82
C THR A 168 -1.84 -9.45 -11.91
N ASP A 169 -1.81 -10.08 -13.06
CA ASP A 169 -1.04 -11.30 -13.30
C ASP A 169 -0.21 -11.16 -14.59
N PRO A 170 1.08 -10.82 -14.50
CA PRO A 170 1.92 -10.61 -15.66
C PRO A 170 2.12 -11.84 -16.56
N LYS A 171 1.87 -13.02 -16.03
CA LYS A 171 2.04 -14.30 -16.76
C LYS A 171 0.72 -14.98 -17.13
N GLY A 172 -0.40 -14.53 -16.55
CA GLY A 172 -1.70 -15.16 -16.72
C GLY A 172 -1.83 -16.55 -16.07
N ASN A 173 -0.95 -16.89 -15.13
CA ASN A 173 -0.94 -18.21 -14.50
C ASN A 173 -1.61 -18.26 -13.13
N LEU A 174 -1.67 -17.15 -12.40
CA LEU A 174 -2.20 -17.11 -11.04
C LEU A 174 -3.62 -17.64 -10.94
N VAL A 175 -4.47 -17.31 -11.93
CA VAL A 175 -5.84 -17.81 -11.93
C VAL A 175 -5.90 -19.33 -12.06
N HIS A 176 -5.01 -19.93 -12.85
CA HIS A 176 -4.94 -21.38 -12.99
C HIS A 176 -4.48 -22.06 -11.68
N GLU A 177 -3.55 -21.42 -10.95
CA GLU A 177 -3.02 -21.95 -9.71
C GLU A 177 -4.04 -21.90 -8.56
N VAL A 178 -4.82 -20.81 -8.42
CA VAL A 178 -5.71 -20.58 -7.26
C VAL A 178 -7.20 -20.52 -7.59
N GLY A 179 -7.57 -20.44 -8.87
CA GLY A 179 -8.96 -20.21 -9.29
C GLY A 179 -9.92 -21.30 -8.81
N LYS A 180 -9.50 -22.56 -8.84
CA LYS A 180 -10.35 -23.68 -8.41
C LYS A 180 -10.60 -23.68 -6.90
N MET A 181 -9.58 -23.34 -6.11
CA MET A 181 -9.70 -23.13 -4.66
C MET A 181 -10.71 -22.00 -4.37
N LEU A 182 -10.60 -20.88 -5.07
CA LEU A 182 -11.49 -19.73 -4.91
C LEU A 182 -12.92 -20.08 -5.35
N GLU A 183 -13.11 -20.77 -6.47
CA GLU A 183 -14.42 -21.22 -6.95
C GLU A 183 -15.09 -22.17 -5.93
N LYS A 184 -14.36 -23.18 -5.45
CA LYS A 184 -14.83 -24.10 -4.37
C LYS A 184 -15.23 -23.32 -3.11
N ALA A 185 -14.57 -22.22 -2.82
CA ALA A 185 -14.90 -21.32 -1.71
C ALA A 185 -16.06 -20.35 -2.00
N GLY A 186 -16.69 -20.43 -3.18
CA GLY A 186 -17.86 -19.65 -3.59
C GLY A 186 -17.53 -18.26 -4.13
N TYR A 187 -16.32 -18.03 -4.65
CA TYR A 187 -16.00 -16.82 -5.40
C TYR A 187 -16.52 -16.92 -6.84
N ALA A 188 -17.08 -15.82 -7.34
CA ALA A 188 -17.19 -15.61 -8.78
C ALA A 188 -15.80 -15.24 -9.29
N VAL A 189 -15.19 -16.11 -10.07
CA VAL A 189 -13.88 -15.88 -10.69
C VAL A 189 -14.10 -15.18 -12.02
N LYS A 190 -13.44 -14.03 -12.21
CA LYS A 190 -13.47 -13.22 -13.43
C LYS A 190 -12.05 -13.07 -13.96
N ILE A 191 -11.90 -13.09 -15.27
CA ILE A 191 -10.59 -12.93 -15.94
C ILE A 191 -10.70 -11.85 -17.01
N PHE A 192 -9.80 -10.86 -16.96
CA PHE A 192 -9.60 -9.92 -18.04
C PHE A 192 -8.21 -10.17 -18.64
N ASP A 193 -8.17 -10.89 -19.76
CA ASP A 193 -6.93 -11.37 -20.35
C ASP A 193 -6.46 -10.46 -21.50
N LEU A 194 -5.47 -9.61 -21.21
CA LEU A 194 -4.82 -8.74 -22.19
C LEU A 194 -3.61 -9.41 -22.86
N ILE A 195 -3.27 -10.67 -22.47
CA ILE A 195 -2.18 -11.43 -23.08
C ILE A 195 -2.67 -12.17 -24.32
N ARG A 196 -3.78 -12.90 -24.17
CA ARG A 196 -4.32 -13.75 -25.22
C ARG A 196 -5.54 -13.14 -25.91
N LEU A 197 -6.22 -12.19 -25.26
CA LEU A 197 -7.44 -11.49 -25.67
C LEU A 197 -8.67 -12.38 -25.87
N THR A 198 -8.46 -13.69 -25.95
CA THR A 198 -9.50 -14.71 -26.11
C THR A 198 -9.86 -15.35 -24.77
N ASN A 199 -11.04 -15.94 -24.64
CA ASN A 199 -11.54 -16.59 -23.42
C ASN A 199 -11.46 -15.66 -22.18
N SER A 200 -11.85 -14.41 -22.34
CA SER A 200 -11.78 -13.33 -21.37
C SER A 200 -13.16 -12.80 -21.03
N ASP A 201 -13.36 -12.35 -19.78
CA ASP A 201 -14.46 -11.44 -19.49
C ASP A 201 -14.30 -10.16 -20.29
N ARG A 202 -15.41 -9.48 -20.59
CA ARG A 202 -15.44 -8.27 -21.39
C ARG A 202 -15.66 -7.06 -20.52
N PHE A 203 -15.02 -5.96 -20.89
CA PHE A 203 -15.12 -4.70 -20.20
C PHE A 203 -15.51 -3.58 -21.14
N ASN A 204 -16.69 -3.03 -20.93
CA ASN A 204 -17.15 -1.86 -21.67
C ASN A 204 -17.30 -0.65 -20.75
N PRO A 205 -16.46 0.39 -20.89
CA PRO A 205 -16.52 1.58 -20.03
C PRO A 205 -17.87 2.31 -20.10
N PHE A 206 -18.57 2.28 -21.23
CA PHE A 206 -19.87 2.94 -21.37
C PHE A 206 -20.96 2.34 -20.47
N HIS A 207 -20.84 1.07 -20.10
CA HIS A 207 -21.77 0.41 -19.17
C HIS A 207 -21.81 1.10 -17.80
N TYR A 208 -20.73 1.73 -17.40
CA TYR A 208 -20.56 2.38 -16.09
C TYR A 208 -20.85 3.89 -16.12
N MET A 209 -21.16 4.45 -17.28
CA MET A 209 -21.47 5.89 -17.42
C MET A 209 -22.87 6.19 -16.89
N LYS A 210 -22.94 7.04 -15.87
CA LYS A 210 -24.20 7.48 -15.23
C LYS A 210 -24.54 8.92 -15.55
N SER A 211 -23.54 9.74 -15.88
CA SER A 211 -23.68 11.17 -16.11
C SER A 211 -22.73 11.68 -17.18
N GLU A 212 -22.96 12.92 -17.64
CA GLU A 212 -22.05 13.63 -18.56
C GLU A 212 -20.61 13.75 -18.03
N LEU A 213 -20.43 13.80 -16.69
CA LEU A 213 -19.11 13.86 -16.08
C LEU A 213 -18.25 12.63 -16.36
N ASP A 214 -18.89 11.49 -16.66
CA ASP A 214 -18.17 10.26 -16.95
C ASP A 214 -17.52 10.29 -18.34
N ILE A 215 -18.01 11.17 -19.26
CA ILE A 215 -17.37 11.47 -20.54
C ILE A 215 -15.95 12.01 -20.31
N ASP A 216 -15.81 12.99 -19.41
CA ASP A 216 -14.52 13.57 -19.06
C ASP A 216 -13.58 12.53 -18.46
N ARG A 217 -14.09 11.74 -17.54
CA ARG A 217 -13.33 10.71 -16.82
C ARG A 217 -12.78 9.62 -17.73
N ILE A 218 -13.63 9.09 -18.62
CA ILE A 218 -13.19 8.09 -19.60
C ILE A 218 -12.18 8.71 -20.56
N SER A 219 -12.42 9.94 -21.02
CA SER A 219 -11.51 10.63 -21.91
C SER A 219 -10.13 10.86 -21.26
N GLU A 220 -10.11 11.30 -20.02
CA GLU A 220 -8.87 11.48 -19.25
C GLU A 220 -8.15 10.15 -18.98
N ALA A 221 -8.90 9.08 -18.64
CA ALA A 221 -8.31 7.77 -18.40
C ALA A 221 -7.65 7.19 -19.67
N ILE A 222 -8.29 7.35 -20.83
CA ILE A 222 -7.70 6.93 -22.12
C ILE A 222 -6.45 7.76 -22.42
N THR A 223 -6.53 9.07 -22.29
CA THR A 223 -5.42 9.99 -22.60
C THR A 223 -4.22 9.72 -21.69
N GLU A 224 -4.41 9.63 -20.38
CA GLU A 224 -3.34 9.34 -19.42
C GLU A 224 -2.78 7.93 -19.59
N GLY A 225 -3.63 6.93 -19.83
CA GLY A 225 -3.20 5.53 -20.03
C GLY A 225 -2.40 5.30 -21.32
N THR A 226 -2.61 6.14 -22.35
CA THR A 226 -1.91 6.05 -23.64
C THR A 226 -0.74 7.02 -23.80
N LYS A 227 -0.47 7.85 -22.79
CA LYS A 227 0.60 8.87 -22.83
C LYS A 227 1.98 8.21 -22.80
N LYS A 228 2.79 8.44 -23.84
CA LYS A 228 4.12 7.83 -23.99
C LYS A 228 5.23 8.57 -23.24
N SER A 229 5.15 9.89 -23.11
CA SER A 229 6.14 10.73 -22.40
C SER A 229 5.56 12.11 -22.10
N GLU A 230 6.16 12.84 -21.15
CA GLU A 230 5.84 14.23 -20.86
C GLU A 230 6.95 15.13 -21.45
N TYR A 231 6.70 15.76 -22.59
CA TYR A 231 7.54 16.82 -23.12
C TYR A 231 6.92 18.19 -22.86
N ALA A 232 7.75 19.21 -22.69
CA ALA A 232 7.30 20.59 -22.60
C ALA A 232 6.61 20.99 -23.92
N GLY A 233 5.35 21.49 -23.83
CA GLY A 233 4.52 21.83 -24.99
C GLY A 233 3.39 20.85 -25.32
N GLU A 234 3.35 19.69 -24.65
CA GLU A 234 2.28 18.69 -24.85
C GLU A 234 0.90 19.15 -24.36
N ASP A 235 0.82 20.10 -23.44
CA ASP A 235 -0.46 20.52 -22.82
C ASP A 235 -1.48 21.00 -23.84
N PHE A 236 -1.06 21.73 -24.88
CA PHE A 236 -1.95 22.19 -25.95
C PHE A 236 -2.53 21.00 -26.74
N TRP A 237 -1.68 20.08 -27.17
CA TRP A 237 -2.10 18.92 -27.99
C TRP A 237 -3.00 17.99 -27.19
N VAL A 238 -2.66 17.73 -25.93
CA VAL A 238 -3.47 16.93 -25.01
C VAL A 238 -4.86 17.55 -24.82
N GLN A 239 -4.95 18.87 -24.62
CA GLN A 239 -6.23 19.55 -24.48
C GLN A 239 -7.04 19.54 -25.78
N ALA A 240 -6.38 19.65 -26.92
CA ALA A 240 -7.03 19.59 -28.23
C ALA A 240 -7.58 18.18 -28.53
N GLU A 241 -6.79 17.13 -28.23
CA GLU A 241 -7.21 15.73 -28.31
C GLU A 241 -8.42 15.45 -27.40
N LEU A 242 -8.35 15.89 -26.13
CA LEU A 242 -9.42 15.71 -25.16
C LEU A 242 -10.75 16.31 -25.64
N ARG A 243 -10.72 17.47 -26.32
CA ARG A 243 -11.94 18.08 -26.86
C ARG A 243 -12.60 17.19 -27.91
N LEU A 244 -11.82 16.68 -28.86
CA LEU A 244 -12.34 15.77 -29.88
C LEU A 244 -12.84 14.47 -29.26
N GLN A 245 -12.05 13.88 -28.36
CA GLN A 245 -12.41 12.64 -27.68
C GLN A 245 -13.69 12.77 -26.84
N ARG A 246 -13.82 13.87 -26.08
CA ARG A 246 -15.05 14.20 -25.34
C ARG A 246 -16.25 14.40 -26.25
N ALA A 247 -16.05 15.01 -27.41
CA ALA A 247 -17.12 15.15 -28.41
C ALA A 247 -17.60 13.80 -28.89
N LEU A 248 -16.69 12.89 -29.30
CA LEU A 248 -17.03 11.59 -29.87
C LEU A 248 -17.65 10.62 -28.83
N ILE A 249 -17.03 10.54 -27.66
CA ILE A 249 -17.58 9.74 -26.54
C ILE A 249 -18.93 10.30 -26.10
N GLY A 250 -19.03 11.62 -26.00
CA GLY A 250 -20.27 12.31 -25.68
C GLY A 250 -21.36 12.09 -26.73
N TYR A 251 -20.99 12.14 -28.03
CA TYR A 251 -21.92 11.82 -29.10
C TYR A 251 -22.55 10.43 -28.85
N LEU A 252 -21.73 9.41 -28.67
CA LEU A 252 -22.21 8.03 -28.44
C LEU A 252 -23.02 7.90 -27.14
N TYR A 253 -22.69 8.66 -26.11
CA TYR A 253 -23.43 8.67 -24.83
C TYR A 253 -24.84 9.23 -25.00
N PHE A 254 -25.02 10.30 -25.77
CA PHE A 254 -26.31 10.92 -25.98
C PHE A 254 -27.14 10.18 -27.07
N ASP A 255 -26.53 9.83 -28.20
CA ASP A 255 -27.18 9.14 -29.30
C ASP A 255 -27.67 7.73 -28.91
N SER A 256 -26.96 7.07 -27.99
CA SER A 256 -27.36 5.74 -27.51
C SER A 256 -28.57 5.74 -26.59
N LYS A 257 -29.13 6.91 -26.26
CA LYS A 257 -30.29 7.06 -25.37
C LYS A 257 -31.44 7.76 -26.07
N ASP A 258 -32.61 7.29 -25.80
CA ASP A 258 -33.83 7.97 -26.23
C ASP A 258 -33.90 9.37 -25.58
N PRO A 259 -34.06 10.46 -26.36
CA PRO A 259 -34.01 11.84 -25.83
C PRO A 259 -35.15 12.18 -24.85
N GLU A 260 -36.31 11.53 -25.00
CA GLU A 260 -37.49 11.81 -24.19
C GLU A 260 -37.55 10.96 -22.92
N THR A 261 -37.22 9.68 -23.05
CA THR A 261 -37.35 8.70 -21.95
C THR A 261 -36.04 8.41 -21.22
N GLY A 262 -34.88 8.77 -21.81
CA GLY A 262 -33.56 8.43 -21.30
C GLY A 262 -33.22 6.91 -21.34
N VAL A 263 -34.07 6.11 -21.98
CA VAL A 263 -33.89 4.66 -22.11
C VAL A 263 -32.72 4.37 -23.05
N GLN A 264 -31.85 3.43 -22.64
CA GLN A 264 -30.74 2.98 -23.46
C GLN A 264 -31.24 2.23 -24.71
N LEU A 265 -30.97 2.76 -25.89
CA LEU A 265 -31.36 2.17 -27.18
C LEU A 265 -30.36 1.09 -27.63
N TYR A 266 -29.09 1.36 -27.49
CA TYR A 266 -27.99 0.43 -27.73
C TYR A 266 -26.82 0.73 -26.81
N MET A 267 -25.89 -0.23 -26.62
CA MET A 267 -24.71 -0.05 -25.82
C MET A 267 -23.50 0.31 -26.70
N PRO A 268 -23.03 1.57 -26.67
CA PRO A 268 -21.83 1.94 -27.40
C PRO A 268 -20.57 1.35 -26.78
N ASN A 269 -19.45 1.38 -27.52
CA ASN A 269 -18.16 0.98 -27.04
C ASN A 269 -17.04 1.83 -27.67
N LEU A 270 -15.79 1.65 -27.21
CA LEU A 270 -14.65 2.42 -27.73
C LEU A 270 -14.32 2.11 -29.20
N GLY A 271 -14.74 0.96 -29.72
CA GLY A 271 -14.62 0.66 -31.15
C GLY A 271 -15.48 1.57 -32.01
N HIS A 272 -16.68 1.94 -31.55
CA HIS A 272 -17.52 2.92 -32.24
C HIS A 272 -16.88 4.31 -32.30
N VAL A 273 -16.08 4.70 -31.27
CA VAL A 273 -15.29 5.96 -31.34
C VAL A 273 -14.26 5.88 -32.46
N ALA A 274 -13.59 4.73 -32.63
CA ALA A 274 -12.64 4.53 -33.73
C ALA A 274 -13.34 4.64 -35.10
N ASP A 275 -14.57 4.11 -35.22
CA ASP A 275 -15.37 4.18 -36.45
C ASP A 275 -15.78 5.63 -36.76
N LEU A 276 -16.18 6.41 -35.74
CA LEU A 276 -16.48 7.84 -35.92
C LEU A 276 -15.27 8.63 -36.38
N LEU A 277 -14.07 8.34 -35.81
CA LEU A 277 -12.83 9.02 -36.20
C LEU A 277 -12.50 8.87 -37.69
N ARG A 278 -12.82 7.71 -38.31
CA ARG A 278 -12.60 7.48 -39.74
C ARG A 278 -13.47 8.35 -40.63
N ASN A 279 -14.64 8.75 -40.13
CA ASN A 279 -15.61 9.56 -40.87
C ASN A 279 -15.42 11.07 -40.70
N ILE A 280 -14.35 11.50 -39.98
CA ILE A 280 -14.00 12.93 -39.83
C ILE A 280 -13.37 13.52 -41.11
N TYR A 281 -12.80 12.67 -41.97
CA TYR A 281 -12.13 13.13 -43.19
C TYR A 281 -13.11 13.81 -44.15
N ILE A 282 -12.71 14.96 -44.67
CA ILE A 282 -13.43 15.77 -45.62
C ILE A 282 -12.66 15.65 -46.94
N GLU A 283 -13.30 15.13 -47.98
CA GLU A 283 -12.76 15.15 -49.34
C GLU A 283 -12.94 16.51 -50.00
N ASP A 284 -14.04 17.20 -49.73
CA ASP A 284 -14.37 18.53 -50.22
C ASP A 284 -14.61 19.50 -49.04
N PRO A 285 -13.81 20.60 -48.89
CA PRO A 285 -13.97 21.58 -47.82
C PRO A 285 -15.35 22.27 -47.79
N ASP A 286 -16.07 22.30 -48.90
CA ASP A 286 -17.35 22.97 -49.02
C ASP A 286 -18.55 22.07 -48.68
N VAL A 287 -18.29 20.77 -48.43
CA VAL A 287 -19.33 19.82 -48.04
C VAL A 287 -19.15 19.42 -46.57
N PRO A 288 -20.18 19.56 -45.70
CA PRO A 288 -20.12 19.09 -44.32
C PRO A 288 -19.77 17.59 -44.28
N SER A 289 -18.80 17.24 -43.43
CA SER A 289 -18.47 15.84 -43.21
C SER A 289 -19.66 15.05 -42.65
N PRO A 290 -19.75 13.75 -42.88
CA PRO A 290 -20.82 12.93 -42.29
C PRO A 290 -20.95 13.12 -40.78
N ILE A 291 -19.82 13.25 -40.09
CA ILE A 291 -19.83 13.44 -38.64
C ILE A 291 -20.34 14.85 -38.23
N GLU A 292 -20.15 15.87 -39.03
CA GLU A 292 -20.75 17.20 -38.79
C GLU A 292 -22.26 17.14 -38.85
N GLN A 293 -22.80 16.42 -39.83
CA GLN A 293 -24.24 16.21 -39.96
C GLN A 293 -24.79 15.46 -38.74
N MET A 294 -24.13 14.39 -38.31
CA MET A 294 -24.51 13.64 -37.09
C MET A 294 -24.56 14.51 -35.85
N PHE A 295 -23.60 15.42 -35.64
CA PHE A 295 -23.62 16.35 -34.49
C PHE A 295 -24.72 17.40 -34.61
N GLU A 296 -25.05 17.89 -35.80
CA GLU A 296 -26.16 18.83 -35.99
C GLU A 296 -27.49 18.14 -35.72
N GLU A 297 -27.72 16.92 -36.24
CA GLU A 297 -28.89 16.12 -35.96
C GLU A 297 -29.05 15.82 -34.46
N LEU A 298 -27.95 15.45 -33.77
CA LEU A 298 -27.97 15.28 -32.31
C LEU A 298 -28.41 16.58 -31.61
N ASN A 299 -27.91 17.72 -32.08
CA ASN A 299 -28.24 19.01 -31.47
C ASN A 299 -29.68 19.45 -31.76
N GLU A 300 -30.30 19.03 -32.87
CA GLU A 300 -31.72 19.24 -33.15
C GLU A 300 -32.61 18.52 -32.12
N HIS A 301 -32.26 17.26 -31.80
CA HIS A 301 -33.01 16.46 -30.82
C HIS A 301 -32.67 16.78 -29.37
N GLN A 302 -31.43 17.14 -29.08
CA GLN A 302 -30.93 17.47 -27.75
C GLN A 302 -30.14 18.78 -27.79
N PRO A 303 -30.82 19.94 -27.77
CA PRO A 303 -30.15 21.25 -27.96
C PRO A 303 -29.10 21.56 -26.93
N ASN A 304 -27.94 22.07 -27.35
CA ASN A 304 -26.84 22.49 -26.51
C ASN A 304 -26.28 21.41 -25.56
N ASN A 305 -26.36 20.14 -25.94
CA ASN A 305 -25.78 19.03 -25.19
C ASN A 305 -24.24 19.19 -25.07
N TYR A 306 -23.65 18.46 -24.10
CA TYR A 306 -22.21 18.54 -23.83
C TYR A 306 -21.34 18.14 -25.04
N ALA A 307 -21.73 17.07 -25.76
CA ALA A 307 -20.99 16.59 -26.91
C ALA A 307 -20.91 17.63 -28.03
N TYR A 308 -22.02 18.27 -28.36
CA TYR A 308 -22.08 19.34 -29.37
C TYR A 308 -21.23 20.53 -29.01
N LYS A 309 -21.23 20.94 -27.72
CA LYS A 309 -20.35 22.02 -27.25
C LYS A 309 -18.87 21.68 -27.42
N GLN A 310 -18.45 20.45 -27.08
CA GLN A 310 -17.08 20.00 -27.28
C GLN A 310 -16.71 19.94 -28.77
N TRP A 311 -17.63 19.46 -29.61
CA TRP A 311 -17.48 19.44 -31.07
C TRP A 311 -17.26 20.85 -31.65
N LYS A 312 -18.10 21.83 -31.29
CA LYS A 312 -17.93 23.22 -31.71
C LYS A 312 -16.60 23.83 -31.25
N LEU A 313 -16.13 23.49 -30.04
CA LEU A 313 -14.82 23.91 -29.58
C LEU A 313 -13.67 23.27 -30.39
N PHE A 314 -13.82 22.01 -30.79
CA PHE A 314 -12.87 21.34 -31.67
C PHE A 314 -12.87 21.94 -33.09
N GLN A 315 -14.02 22.30 -33.64
CA GLN A 315 -14.14 22.97 -34.95
C GLN A 315 -13.42 24.31 -35.02
N ASN A 316 -13.10 24.96 -33.90
CA ASN A 316 -12.28 26.17 -33.90
C ASN A 316 -10.82 25.93 -34.34
N PHE A 317 -10.33 24.69 -34.27
CA PHE A 317 -9.05 24.31 -34.85
C PHE A 317 -9.21 24.21 -36.38
N ARG A 318 -8.25 24.82 -37.12
CA ARG A 318 -8.29 24.87 -38.59
C ARG A 318 -7.01 24.30 -39.21
N GLY A 319 -7.11 23.84 -40.45
CA GLY A 319 -5.98 23.38 -41.24
C GLY A 319 -5.16 22.28 -40.56
N ASP A 320 -3.86 22.43 -40.57
CA ASP A 320 -2.89 21.44 -40.08
C ASP A 320 -3.08 21.08 -38.61
N THR A 321 -3.52 22.02 -37.78
CA THR A 321 -3.78 21.75 -36.37
C THR A 321 -4.94 20.74 -36.19
N ARG A 322 -6.05 20.94 -36.91
CA ARG A 322 -7.20 20.02 -36.87
C ARG A 322 -6.77 18.62 -37.34
N ASN A 323 -6.06 18.56 -38.50
CA ASN A 323 -5.59 17.29 -39.04
C ASN A 323 -4.62 16.56 -38.11
N SER A 324 -3.74 17.30 -37.46
CA SER A 324 -2.79 16.72 -36.48
C SER A 324 -3.52 16.12 -35.29
N VAL A 325 -4.51 16.82 -34.72
CA VAL A 325 -5.31 16.30 -33.59
C VAL A 325 -6.04 15.03 -33.98
N VAL A 326 -6.69 15.01 -35.18
CA VAL A 326 -7.36 13.82 -35.70
C VAL A 326 -6.36 12.66 -35.87
N ALA A 327 -5.19 12.92 -36.46
CA ALA A 327 -4.17 11.91 -36.70
C ALA A 327 -3.63 11.30 -35.39
N ILE A 328 -3.37 12.14 -34.38
CA ILE A 328 -2.90 11.67 -33.06
C ILE A 328 -3.98 10.79 -32.41
N LEU A 329 -5.23 11.26 -32.40
CA LEU A 329 -6.31 10.51 -31.78
C LEU A 329 -6.60 9.20 -32.55
N SER A 330 -6.58 9.23 -33.88
CA SER A 330 -6.73 8.02 -34.72
C SER A 330 -5.63 7.00 -34.44
N SER A 331 -4.39 7.45 -34.23
CA SER A 331 -3.28 6.58 -33.83
C SER A 331 -3.52 5.90 -32.46
N ARG A 332 -4.14 6.59 -31.51
CA ARG A 332 -4.49 5.99 -30.19
C ARG A 332 -5.59 4.95 -30.33
N TYR A 333 -6.58 5.22 -31.17
CA TYR A 333 -7.74 4.35 -31.35
C TYR A 333 -7.53 3.23 -32.39
N SER A 334 -6.39 3.22 -33.10
CA SER A 334 -6.09 2.17 -34.10
C SER A 334 -6.03 0.76 -33.51
N ILE A 335 -5.78 0.64 -32.21
CA ILE A 335 -5.79 -0.65 -31.49
C ILE A 335 -7.15 -1.33 -31.55
N PHE A 336 -8.25 -0.55 -31.64
CA PHE A 336 -9.63 -1.05 -31.76
C PHE A 336 -9.98 -1.51 -33.19
N ASP A 337 -9.02 -1.49 -34.11
CA ASP A 337 -9.19 -2.11 -35.43
C ASP A 337 -9.00 -3.63 -35.39
N HIS A 338 -8.33 -4.13 -34.33
CA HIS A 338 -8.19 -5.54 -34.11
C HIS A 338 -9.50 -6.15 -33.58
N GLU A 339 -9.98 -7.22 -34.23
CA GLU A 339 -11.25 -7.88 -33.91
C GLU A 339 -11.28 -8.39 -32.46
N ASP A 340 -10.17 -9.01 -31.98
CA ASP A 340 -10.07 -9.52 -30.61
C ASP A 340 -10.22 -8.40 -29.58
N VAL A 341 -9.66 -7.21 -29.86
CA VAL A 341 -9.79 -6.05 -28.96
C VAL A 341 -11.22 -5.50 -28.99
N ARG A 342 -11.86 -5.43 -30.16
CA ARG A 342 -13.27 -5.04 -30.27
C ARG A 342 -14.18 -6.00 -29.49
N ASN A 343 -13.94 -7.29 -29.60
CA ASN A 343 -14.66 -8.30 -28.86
C ASN A 343 -14.50 -8.11 -27.34
N LEU A 344 -13.28 -7.79 -26.87
CA LEU A 344 -12.99 -7.59 -25.46
C LEU A 344 -13.75 -6.40 -24.83
N ILE A 345 -14.09 -5.38 -25.65
CA ILE A 345 -14.76 -4.16 -25.18
C ILE A 345 -16.22 -4.05 -25.65
N SER A 346 -16.77 -5.08 -26.35
CA SER A 346 -18.07 -5.02 -26.98
C SER A 346 -19.25 -4.94 -25.99
N GLU A 347 -19.12 -5.62 -24.86
CA GLU A 347 -20.10 -5.68 -23.78
C GLU A 347 -19.42 -5.66 -22.42
N ASP A 348 -20.16 -5.69 -21.32
CA ASP A 348 -19.60 -5.80 -19.97
C ASP A 348 -20.05 -7.09 -19.30
N THR A 349 -19.08 -7.92 -18.95
CA THR A 349 -19.27 -9.10 -18.10
C THR A 349 -18.47 -9.01 -16.80
N MET A 350 -17.72 -7.92 -16.61
CA MET A 350 -16.93 -7.70 -15.39
C MET A 350 -17.81 -7.41 -14.17
N GLU A 351 -18.98 -6.80 -14.35
CA GLU A 351 -19.92 -6.47 -13.27
C GLU A 351 -19.25 -5.76 -12.09
N MET A 352 -18.41 -4.73 -12.36
CA MET A 352 -17.58 -4.07 -11.35
C MET A 352 -18.39 -3.48 -10.18
N ASP A 353 -19.60 -3.04 -10.44
CA ASP A 353 -20.53 -2.51 -9.43
C ASP A 353 -20.98 -3.55 -8.39
N THR A 354 -20.64 -4.82 -8.60
CA THR A 354 -20.94 -5.90 -7.66
C THR A 354 -19.74 -6.34 -6.81
N TRP A 355 -18.50 -5.90 -7.13
CA TRP A 355 -17.29 -6.43 -6.50
C TRP A 355 -17.17 -6.12 -5.01
N ASN A 356 -17.84 -5.09 -4.49
CA ASN A 356 -17.85 -4.79 -3.06
C ASN A 356 -19.06 -5.40 -2.31
N THR A 357 -19.89 -6.19 -2.98
CA THR A 357 -21.07 -6.83 -2.38
C THR A 357 -21.14 -8.34 -2.60
N LYS A 358 -20.78 -8.81 -3.78
CA LYS A 358 -20.67 -10.25 -4.10
C LYS A 358 -19.26 -10.77 -3.82
N LYS A 359 -19.13 -12.05 -3.52
CA LYS A 359 -17.84 -12.71 -3.32
C LYS A 359 -17.16 -12.92 -4.68
N THR A 360 -16.16 -12.11 -4.98
CA THR A 360 -15.57 -12.02 -6.32
C THR A 360 -14.04 -12.03 -6.25
N ALA A 361 -13.41 -12.74 -7.17
CA ALA A 361 -11.97 -12.71 -7.41
C ALA A 361 -11.72 -12.41 -8.89
N VAL A 362 -11.03 -11.31 -9.16
CA VAL A 362 -10.77 -10.80 -10.51
C VAL A 362 -9.28 -10.93 -10.80
N PHE A 363 -8.95 -11.53 -11.92
CA PHE A 363 -7.58 -11.66 -12.40
C PHE A 363 -7.43 -10.88 -13.71
N ILE A 364 -6.44 -10.00 -13.75
CA ILE A 364 -6.17 -9.15 -14.90
C ILE A 364 -4.80 -9.54 -15.43
N ALA A 365 -4.79 -10.32 -16.51
CA ALA A 365 -3.57 -10.75 -17.15
C ALA A 365 -3.03 -9.62 -18.04
N ILE A 366 -1.84 -9.10 -17.70
CA ILE A 366 -1.20 -7.95 -18.37
C ILE A 366 0.14 -8.43 -18.95
N PRO A 367 0.36 -8.31 -20.29
CA PRO A 367 1.62 -8.79 -20.87
C PRO A 367 2.84 -8.02 -20.34
N ASP A 368 3.90 -8.73 -20.01
CA ASP A 368 5.16 -8.17 -19.53
C ASP A 368 6.08 -7.64 -20.64
N THR A 369 5.86 -8.11 -21.88
CA THR A 369 6.70 -7.82 -23.05
C THR A 369 6.08 -6.81 -24.02
N ASN A 370 4.77 -6.53 -23.91
CA ASN A 370 4.07 -5.65 -24.83
C ASN A 370 3.12 -4.70 -24.09
N ASN A 371 3.46 -3.42 -24.12
CA ASN A 371 2.70 -2.36 -23.43
C ASN A 371 1.50 -1.82 -24.24
N ALA A 372 1.21 -2.35 -25.43
CA ALA A 372 0.19 -1.81 -26.32
C ALA A 372 -1.22 -1.80 -25.70
N PHE A 373 -1.52 -2.77 -24.83
CA PHE A 373 -2.83 -2.94 -24.20
C PHE A 373 -2.92 -2.42 -22.75
N ASN A 374 -1.81 -1.91 -22.19
CA ASN A 374 -1.76 -1.48 -20.78
C ASN A 374 -2.74 -0.33 -20.48
N PHE A 375 -3.09 0.48 -21.49
CA PHE A 375 -4.08 1.54 -21.30
C PHE A 375 -5.49 0.99 -20.98
N LEU A 376 -5.85 -0.20 -21.47
CA LEU A 376 -7.13 -0.84 -21.13
C LEU A 376 -7.21 -1.19 -19.64
N SER A 377 -6.12 -1.70 -19.06
CA SER A 377 -6.05 -1.93 -17.62
C SER A 377 -6.10 -0.63 -16.83
N SER A 378 -5.44 0.44 -17.31
CA SER A 378 -5.49 1.77 -16.69
C SER A 378 -6.92 2.32 -16.65
N ILE A 379 -7.67 2.22 -17.77
CA ILE A 379 -9.08 2.63 -17.84
C ILE A 379 -9.93 1.78 -16.90
N LEU A 380 -9.75 0.45 -16.92
CA LEU A 380 -10.50 -0.47 -16.06
C LEU A 380 -10.32 -0.10 -14.58
N PHE A 381 -9.09 0.15 -14.14
CA PHE A 381 -8.83 0.55 -12.76
C PHE A 381 -9.35 1.95 -12.44
N ALA A 382 -9.22 2.92 -13.34
CA ALA A 382 -9.73 4.27 -13.13
C ALA A 382 -11.24 4.26 -12.91
N ILE A 383 -11.99 3.57 -13.79
CA ILE A 383 -13.44 3.42 -13.70
C ILE A 383 -13.82 2.55 -12.49
N GLY A 384 -13.10 1.43 -12.29
CA GLY A 384 -13.36 0.51 -11.19
C GLY A 384 -13.26 1.17 -9.83
N PHE A 385 -12.20 1.97 -9.57
CA PHE A 385 -12.06 2.70 -8.31
C PHE A 385 -13.21 3.69 -8.09
N GLU A 386 -13.67 4.33 -9.13
CA GLU A 386 -14.79 5.27 -9.03
C GLU A 386 -16.10 4.56 -8.75
N VAL A 387 -16.46 3.55 -9.57
CA VAL A 387 -17.68 2.76 -9.41
C VAL A 387 -17.76 2.17 -8.01
N LEU A 388 -16.67 1.57 -7.54
CA LEU A 388 -16.60 0.93 -6.22
C LEU A 388 -16.66 1.95 -5.08
N THR A 389 -16.03 3.11 -5.26
CA THR A 389 -16.06 4.20 -4.28
C THR A 389 -17.47 4.75 -4.12
N HIS A 390 -18.14 5.06 -5.25
CA HIS A 390 -19.51 5.56 -5.23
C HIS A 390 -20.49 4.52 -4.66
N LYS A 391 -20.36 3.26 -5.05
CA LYS A 391 -21.20 2.19 -4.52
C LYS A 391 -21.02 2.01 -3.02
N ALA A 392 -19.77 2.05 -2.55
CA ALA A 392 -19.48 1.98 -1.12
C ALA A 392 -20.07 3.16 -0.36
N ASP A 393 -19.92 4.39 -0.88
CA ASP A 393 -20.49 5.60 -0.27
C ASP A 393 -22.02 5.55 -0.22
N ASP A 394 -22.69 5.10 -1.28
CA ASP A 394 -24.15 4.94 -1.32
C ASP A 394 -24.63 3.89 -0.31
N ILE A 395 -23.90 2.78 -0.14
CA ILE A 395 -24.20 1.77 0.89
C ILE A 395 -24.01 2.35 2.30
N LEU A 396 -22.88 3.06 2.52
CA LEU A 396 -22.58 3.67 3.83
C LEU A 396 -23.55 4.79 4.22
N GLN A 397 -24.11 5.48 3.23
CA GLN A 397 -25.13 6.53 3.41
C GLN A 397 -26.56 5.95 3.47
N GLY A 398 -26.75 4.63 3.31
CA GLY A 398 -28.06 3.99 3.37
C GLY A 398 -28.94 4.22 2.14
N LYS A 399 -28.36 4.66 1.01
CA LYS A 399 -29.07 4.91 -0.24
C LYS A 399 -29.40 3.63 -1.03
N VAL A 400 -28.75 2.51 -0.70
CA VAL A 400 -28.97 1.22 -1.39
C VAL A 400 -29.86 0.34 -0.51
N PRO A 401 -31.14 0.13 -0.88
CA PRO A 401 -32.05 -0.69 -0.07
C PRO A 401 -31.53 -2.12 0.11
N GLY A 402 -31.65 -2.65 1.32
CA GLY A 402 -31.20 -4.01 1.65
C GLY A 402 -29.70 -4.15 1.92
N TYR A 403 -28.90 -3.09 1.75
CA TYR A 403 -27.47 -3.09 2.00
C TYR A 403 -27.10 -2.17 3.16
N SER A 404 -26.10 -2.57 3.92
CA SER A 404 -25.53 -1.82 5.04
C SER A 404 -24.01 -2.02 5.08
N ARG A 405 -23.33 -1.34 5.98
CA ARG A 405 -21.89 -1.54 6.19
C ARG A 405 -21.51 -3.01 6.39
N LYS A 406 -22.40 -3.83 6.96
CA LYS A 406 -22.14 -5.27 7.20
C LYS A 406 -22.08 -6.10 5.91
N ASN A 407 -22.71 -5.60 4.85
CA ASN A 407 -22.72 -6.25 3.53
C ASN A 407 -21.54 -5.82 2.67
N LEU A 408 -20.87 -4.71 3.04
CA LEU A 408 -19.71 -4.22 2.31
C LEU A 408 -18.51 -5.14 2.53
N ARG A 409 -18.07 -5.77 1.44
CA ARG A 409 -16.93 -6.67 1.46
C ARG A 409 -15.64 -5.89 1.29
N HIS A 410 -14.60 -6.28 2.02
CA HIS A 410 -13.28 -5.72 1.80
C HIS A 410 -12.73 -6.19 0.45
N ILE A 411 -12.15 -5.28 -0.33
CA ILE A 411 -11.48 -5.60 -1.60
C ILE A 411 -9.98 -5.36 -1.44
N GLN A 412 -9.19 -6.36 -1.75
CA GLN A 412 -7.74 -6.24 -1.85
C GLN A 412 -7.35 -6.16 -3.33
N PHE A 413 -6.84 -5.00 -3.75
CA PHE A 413 -6.16 -4.86 -5.04
C PHE A 413 -4.70 -5.27 -4.85
N ILE A 414 -4.26 -6.28 -5.57
CA ILE A 414 -2.89 -6.80 -5.52
C ILE A 414 -2.29 -6.57 -6.91
N PHE A 415 -1.45 -5.57 -7.02
CA PHE A 415 -0.82 -5.16 -8.26
C PHE A 415 0.57 -5.79 -8.38
N ASP A 416 0.63 -7.02 -8.88
CA ASP A 416 1.90 -7.64 -9.23
C ASP A 416 2.45 -6.97 -10.50
N GLU A 417 3.72 -6.55 -10.46
CA GLU A 417 4.38 -5.73 -11.49
C GLU A 417 3.60 -4.41 -11.80
N PHE A 418 3.34 -3.61 -10.76
CA PHE A 418 2.55 -2.36 -10.85
C PHE A 418 2.95 -1.43 -11.99
N ALA A 419 4.25 -1.38 -12.32
CA ALA A 419 4.76 -0.54 -13.40
C ALA A 419 4.17 -0.88 -14.79
N GLN A 420 3.65 -2.08 -14.97
CA GLN A 420 3.09 -2.55 -16.24
C GLN A 420 1.61 -2.18 -16.44
N ILE A 421 0.90 -1.79 -15.38
CA ILE A 421 -0.52 -1.43 -15.48
C ILE A 421 -0.73 -0.15 -16.31
N GLY A 422 0.31 0.69 -16.40
CA GLY A 422 0.21 2.05 -16.88
C GLY A 422 -0.17 3.04 -15.78
N ARG A 423 -0.26 4.32 -16.14
CA ARG A 423 -0.62 5.37 -15.19
C ARG A 423 -2.13 5.36 -14.92
N ILE A 424 -2.53 5.17 -13.67
CA ILE A 424 -3.92 5.30 -13.23
C ILE A 424 -4.15 6.75 -12.82
N PRO A 425 -5.12 7.47 -13.41
CA PRO A 425 -5.44 8.85 -13.03
C PRO A 425 -5.80 8.97 -11.55
N ASN A 426 -5.41 10.05 -10.91
CA ASN A 426 -5.75 10.37 -9.51
C ASN A 426 -5.41 9.28 -8.47
N PHE A 427 -4.46 8.40 -8.78
CA PHE A 427 -4.14 7.22 -7.96
C PHE A 427 -3.69 7.58 -6.53
N ALA A 428 -2.97 8.68 -6.34
CA ALA A 428 -2.56 9.16 -5.01
C ALA A 428 -3.78 9.53 -4.13
N GLN A 429 -4.79 10.16 -4.72
CA GLN A 429 -6.05 10.51 -4.07
C GLN A 429 -6.86 9.24 -3.72
N VAL A 430 -6.94 8.30 -4.66
CA VAL A 430 -7.56 6.99 -4.44
C VAL A 430 -6.95 6.33 -3.21
N LEU A 431 -5.63 6.15 -3.16
CA LEU A 431 -4.91 5.54 -2.03
C LEU A 431 -5.21 6.19 -0.68
N SER A 432 -5.41 7.51 -0.66
CA SER A 432 -5.70 8.24 0.58
C SER A 432 -7.13 8.03 1.08
N SER A 433 -8.08 7.75 0.19
CA SER A 433 -9.53 7.76 0.46
C SER A 433 -10.17 6.37 0.64
N ILE A 434 -9.59 5.31 0.04
CA ILE A 434 -10.23 3.99 -0.07
C ILE A 434 -10.39 3.22 1.25
N ARG A 435 -9.60 3.58 2.29
CA ARG A 435 -9.64 2.89 3.59
C ARG A 435 -11.05 2.86 4.21
N SER A 436 -11.77 3.98 4.15
CA SER A 436 -13.12 4.11 4.72
C SER A 436 -14.18 3.32 3.96
N ARG A 437 -13.86 2.88 2.75
CA ARG A 437 -14.71 2.17 1.79
C ARG A 437 -14.40 0.68 1.69
N GLU A 438 -13.72 0.15 2.71
CA GLU A 438 -13.30 -1.27 2.78
C GLU A 438 -12.49 -1.72 1.54
N MET A 439 -11.53 -0.88 1.13
CA MET A 439 -10.60 -1.21 0.04
C MET A 439 -9.16 -1.01 0.49
N SER A 440 -8.24 -1.77 -0.07
CA SER A 440 -6.80 -1.64 0.15
C SER A 440 -5.99 -2.08 -1.07
N ILE A 441 -4.84 -1.44 -1.26
CA ILE A 441 -3.98 -1.68 -2.41
C ILE A 441 -2.62 -2.21 -1.97
N LYS A 442 -2.12 -3.23 -2.67
CA LYS A 442 -0.79 -3.81 -2.53
C LYS A 442 -0.03 -3.51 -3.83
N ILE A 443 0.95 -2.63 -3.74
CA ILE A 443 1.78 -2.19 -4.85
C ILE A 443 3.06 -3.01 -4.83
N ILE A 444 3.28 -3.83 -5.83
CA ILE A 444 4.47 -4.67 -5.96
C ILE A 444 5.34 -4.12 -7.07
N ILE A 445 6.57 -3.74 -6.73
CA ILE A 445 7.56 -3.14 -7.62
C ILE A 445 8.95 -3.75 -7.40
N GLN A 446 9.85 -3.52 -8.33
CA GLN A 446 11.24 -3.96 -8.21
C GLN A 446 12.13 -2.92 -7.55
N ALA A 447 11.82 -1.64 -7.77
CA ALA A 447 12.54 -0.51 -7.19
C ALA A 447 11.66 0.73 -7.14
N VAL A 448 12.00 1.70 -6.28
CA VAL A 448 11.24 2.95 -6.09
C VAL A 448 11.22 3.79 -7.37
N ASN A 449 12.29 3.74 -8.18
CA ASN A 449 12.38 4.49 -9.43
C ASN A 449 11.30 4.12 -10.46
N GLN A 450 10.74 2.90 -10.41
CA GLN A 450 9.61 2.52 -11.26
C GLN A 450 8.36 3.36 -10.94
N LEU A 451 8.12 3.60 -9.66
CA LEU A 451 6.99 4.43 -9.23
C LEU A 451 7.25 5.92 -9.53
N GLU A 452 8.50 6.35 -9.38
CA GLU A 452 8.93 7.72 -9.69
C GLU A 452 8.77 8.04 -11.18
N SER A 453 9.10 7.10 -12.07
CA SER A 453 8.94 7.28 -13.51
C SER A 453 7.47 7.39 -13.94
N LEU A 454 6.56 6.63 -13.29
CA LEU A 454 5.12 6.67 -13.59
C LEU A 454 4.42 7.90 -13.02
N TYR A 455 4.78 8.34 -11.82
CA TYR A 455 4.03 9.34 -11.06
C TYR A 455 4.86 10.55 -10.64
N LYS A 456 5.98 10.83 -11.29
CA LYS A 456 6.90 11.97 -11.09
C LYS A 456 6.75 12.74 -9.76
N SER A 457 5.73 13.62 -9.63
CA SER A 457 5.48 14.43 -8.43
C SER A 457 4.79 13.64 -7.32
N ASP A 458 3.90 12.70 -7.66
CA ASP A 458 2.97 12.07 -6.73
C ASP A 458 3.49 10.77 -6.10
N TRP A 459 4.59 10.22 -6.62
CA TRP A 459 5.15 8.95 -6.15
C TRP A 459 5.43 8.94 -4.63
N LYS A 460 5.89 10.08 -4.07
CA LYS A 460 6.14 10.20 -2.63
C LYS A 460 4.84 10.11 -1.83
N THR A 461 3.77 10.69 -2.34
CA THR A 461 2.44 10.63 -1.72
C THR A 461 1.91 9.21 -1.76
N ILE A 462 2.03 8.52 -2.90
CA ILE A 462 1.66 7.11 -3.06
C ILE A 462 2.43 6.25 -2.05
N PHE A 463 3.74 6.43 -1.99
CA PHE A 463 4.64 5.67 -1.13
C PHE A 463 4.33 5.88 0.36
N ASN A 464 4.07 7.13 0.76
CA ASN A 464 3.76 7.49 2.15
C ASN A 464 2.35 7.05 2.59
N ASN A 465 1.42 6.86 1.64
CA ASN A 465 0.07 6.35 1.91
C ASN A 465 0.03 4.82 2.12
N CYS A 466 1.16 4.14 2.02
CA CYS A 466 1.28 2.72 2.36
C CYS A 466 1.84 2.58 3.78
N ALA A 467 1.01 2.11 4.72
CA ALA A 467 1.42 2.00 6.12
C ALA A 467 2.44 0.88 6.37
N THR A 468 2.47 -0.12 5.48
CA THR A 468 3.36 -1.28 5.60
C THR A 468 4.20 -1.42 4.35
N HIS A 469 5.51 -1.66 4.53
CA HIS A 469 6.41 -1.99 3.44
C HIS A 469 7.05 -3.34 3.72
N LEU A 470 6.99 -4.22 2.73
CA LEU A 470 7.72 -5.48 2.70
C LEU A 470 8.89 -5.35 1.73
N PHE A 471 10.10 -5.44 2.23
CA PHE A 471 11.31 -5.36 1.44
C PHE A 471 11.95 -6.76 1.35
N LEU A 472 12.09 -7.28 0.15
CA LEU A 472 12.64 -8.61 -0.15
C LEU A 472 14.02 -8.55 -0.80
N GLY A 473 14.34 -7.42 -1.47
CA GLY A 473 15.61 -7.21 -2.14
C GLY A 473 15.54 -6.09 -3.20
N THR A 474 16.67 -5.47 -3.52
CA THR A 474 16.79 -4.51 -4.62
C THR A 474 18.26 -4.34 -5.03
N ASN A 475 18.50 -3.97 -6.30
CA ASN A 475 19.80 -3.53 -6.80
C ASN A 475 19.88 -2.00 -6.98
N ASP A 476 18.76 -1.28 -6.74
CA ASP A 476 18.68 0.16 -6.91
C ASP A 476 19.26 0.90 -5.69
N LYS A 477 20.24 1.79 -5.93
CA LYS A 477 20.96 2.51 -4.88
C LYS A 477 20.07 3.44 -4.06
N ASP A 478 19.11 4.11 -4.70
CA ASP A 478 18.23 5.06 -4.03
C ASP A 478 17.23 4.33 -3.14
N THR A 479 16.73 3.19 -3.59
CA THR A 479 15.91 2.28 -2.78
C THR A 479 16.68 1.77 -1.56
N MET A 480 17.95 1.32 -1.73
CA MET A 480 18.80 0.90 -0.61
C MET A 480 18.98 2.02 0.42
N LYS A 481 19.29 3.23 -0.06
CA LYS A 481 19.47 4.42 0.80
C LYS A 481 18.19 4.80 1.53
N TYR A 482 17.05 4.70 0.84
CA TYR A 482 15.75 4.96 1.45
C TYR A 482 15.48 4.02 2.64
N TYR A 483 15.62 2.69 2.45
CA TYR A 483 15.36 1.72 3.51
C TYR A 483 16.41 1.75 4.62
N SER A 484 17.65 2.04 4.32
CA SER A 484 18.68 2.34 5.32
C SER A 484 18.28 3.52 6.20
N THR A 485 17.87 4.63 5.59
CA THR A 485 17.41 5.83 6.32
C THR A 485 16.16 5.54 7.15
N ARG A 486 15.19 4.81 6.57
CA ARG A 486 13.94 4.43 7.25
C ARG A 486 14.15 3.48 8.43
N SER A 487 15.19 2.65 8.40
CA SER A 487 15.56 1.78 9.53
C SER A 487 16.02 2.56 10.76
N GLY A 488 16.39 3.84 10.60
CA GLY A 488 16.84 4.73 11.67
C GLY A 488 18.29 4.52 12.06
N LYS A 489 18.73 5.28 13.07
CA LYS A 489 20.09 5.21 13.61
C LYS A 489 20.08 4.57 14.99
N GLN A 490 21.11 3.77 15.27
CA GLN A 490 21.41 3.21 16.57
C GLN A 490 22.68 3.84 17.14
N THR A 491 22.80 3.86 18.45
CA THR A 491 24.02 4.28 19.15
C THR A 491 24.97 3.11 19.24
N ILE A 492 26.17 3.26 18.71
CA ILE A 492 27.27 2.29 18.88
C ILE A 492 28.38 2.90 19.73
N ARG A 493 29.02 2.07 20.55
CA ARG A 493 30.22 2.43 21.32
C ARG A 493 31.42 1.83 20.63
N THR A 494 32.30 2.69 20.13
CA THR A 494 33.56 2.27 19.53
C THR A 494 34.67 2.47 20.55
N ARG A 495 35.54 1.47 20.67
CA ARG A 495 36.71 1.50 21.52
C ARG A 495 37.95 1.44 20.64
N SER A 496 38.73 2.48 20.63
CA SER A 496 40.01 2.52 19.96
C SER A 496 41.12 2.45 21.01
N THR A 497 42.00 1.45 20.88
CA THR A 497 43.15 1.29 21.77
C THR A 497 44.41 1.58 20.96
N SER A 498 45.15 2.62 21.33
CA SER A 498 46.48 2.91 20.79
C SER A 498 47.53 2.45 21.78
N LYS A 499 48.39 1.54 21.34
CA LYS A 499 49.55 1.10 22.12
C LYS A 499 50.81 1.61 21.44
N SER A 500 51.56 2.45 22.14
CA SER A 500 52.89 2.87 21.72
C SER A 500 53.92 2.02 22.47
N HIS A 501 54.76 1.29 21.71
CA HIS A 501 55.91 0.58 22.27
C HIS A 501 57.15 1.44 22.09
N SER A 502 57.62 2.04 23.18
CA SER A 502 58.95 2.66 23.26
C SER A 502 59.83 1.82 24.16
N TYR A 503 61.12 1.77 23.86
CA TYR A 503 62.12 0.92 24.53
C TYR A 503 62.27 1.19 26.04
N ARG A 504 61.68 2.29 26.57
CA ARG A 504 61.71 2.68 27.99
C ARG A 504 60.35 2.94 28.66
N ASN A 505 59.28 3.24 27.92
CA ASN A 505 57.95 3.45 28.49
C ASN A 505 56.86 3.15 27.45
N GLY A 506 56.12 2.07 27.66
CA GLY A 506 54.90 1.80 26.88
C GLY A 506 53.71 2.59 27.43
N SER A 507 53.04 3.41 26.63
CA SER A 507 51.77 4.04 27.00
C SER A 507 50.63 3.36 26.27
N SER A 508 49.55 3.10 26.99
CA SER A 508 48.29 2.60 26.40
C SER A 508 47.22 3.70 26.59
N SER A 509 46.70 4.19 25.49
CA SER A 509 45.56 5.12 25.49
C SER A 509 44.32 4.41 24.98
N GLU A 510 43.26 4.48 25.76
CA GLU A 510 41.92 3.97 25.40
C GLU A 510 41.01 5.14 25.15
N ASN A 511 40.48 5.24 23.91
CA ASN A 511 39.48 6.24 23.53
C ASN A 511 38.14 5.55 23.31
N LYS A 512 37.13 5.95 24.08
CA LYS A 512 35.74 5.48 23.96
C LYS A 512 34.94 6.57 23.28
N GLN A 513 34.44 6.30 22.07
CA GLN A 513 33.55 7.21 21.33
C GLN A 513 32.16 6.63 21.21
N ILE A 514 31.18 7.51 21.31
CA ILE A 514 29.76 7.20 21.06
C ILE A 514 29.42 7.76 19.69
N GLN A 515 28.99 6.90 18.75
CA GLN A 515 28.67 7.28 17.39
C GLN A 515 27.28 6.77 17.01
N GLY A 516 26.58 7.56 16.15
CA GLY A 516 25.35 7.13 15.52
C GLY A 516 25.66 6.35 14.23
N ARG A 517 25.17 5.12 14.14
CA ARG A 517 25.26 4.29 12.94
C ARG A 517 23.85 3.96 12.45
N PRO A 518 23.55 3.97 11.13
CA PRO A 518 22.31 3.39 10.64
C PRO A 518 22.13 1.98 11.20
N LEU A 519 20.89 1.62 11.56
CA LEU A 519 20.60 0.24 12.01
C LEU A 519 20.95 -0.77 10.93
N LEU A 520 20.64 -0.42 9.67
CA LEU A 520 21.06 -1.11 8.46
C LEU A 520 21.76 -0.09 7.55
N THR A 521 23.00 -0.32 7.17
CA THR A 521 23.67 0.48 6.14
C THR A 521 23.09 0.12 4.75
N PRO A 522 23.23 0.99 3.71
CA PRO A 522 22.80 0.64 2.36
C PRO A 522 23.37 -0.70 1.87
N ASP A 523 24.63 -1.00 2.20
CA ASP A 523 25.29 -2.26 1.83
C ASP A 523 24.68 -3.47 2.55
N GLU A 524 24.21 -3.30 3.78
CA GLU A 524 23.53 -4.35 4.55
C GLU A 524 22.12 -4.57 4.02
N VAL A 525 21.43 -3.51 3.57
CA VAL A 525 20.15 -3.61 2.86
C VAL A 525 20.32 -4.36 1.53
N ALA A 526 21.42 -4.09 0.79
CA ALA A 526 21.72 -4.78 -0.47
C ALA A 526 21.99 -6.28 -0.29
N ARG A 527 22.54 -6.67 0.88
CA ARG A 527 22.96 -8.05 1.18
C ARG A 527 22.00 -8.78 2.10
N ILE A 528 20.71 -8.40 2.09
CA ILE A 528 19.73 -9.19 2.83
C ILE A 528 19.67 -10.61 2.27
N GLY A 529 19.56 -11.60 3.15
CA GLY A 529 19.55 -13.01 2.75
C GLY A 529 18.38 -13.34 1.80
N VAL A 530 18.60 -14.24 0.86
CA VAL A 530 17.58 -14.67 -0.12
C VAL A 530 16.29 -15.16 0.56
N GLU A 531 16.43 -15.82 1.71
CA GLU A 531 15.33 -16.35 2.52
C GLU A 531 14.71 -15.31 3.48
N GLU A 532 15.23 -14.09 3.51
CA GLU A 532 14.87 -13.10 4.50
C GLU A 532 14.19 -11.89 3.86
N GLY A 533 13.41 -11.17 4.67
CA GLY A 533 12.78 -9.91 4.32
C GLY A 533 12.74 -8.94 5.48
N LEU A 534 12.53 -7.68 5.17
CA LEU A 534 12.32 -6.62 6.16
C LEU A 534 10.88 -6.15 6.10
N VAL A 535 10.22 -6.12 7.26
CA VAL A 535 8.87 -5.60 7.40
C VAL A 535 8.93 -4.27 8.14
N PHE A 536 8.50 -3.22 7.47
CA PHE A 536 8.38 -1.88 8.02
C PHE A 536 6.90 -1.55 8.24
N ILE A 537 6.48 -1.41 9.47
CA ILE A 537 5.14 -0.95 9.83
C ILE A 537 5.26 0.48 10.33
N SER A 538 4.37 1.38 9.91
CA SER A 538 4.37 2.78 10.33
C SER A 538 4.40 2.91 11.85
N LYS A 539 5.28 3.79 12.36
CA LYS A 539 5.50 4.05 13.80
C LYS A 539 6.08 2.86 14.59
N GLN A 540 6.62 1.85 13.91
CA GLN A 540 7.28 0.70 14.55
C GLN A 540 8.77 0.63 14.12
N ASN A 541 9.55 -0.09 14.91
CA ASN A 541 10.88 -0.50 14.50
C ASN A 541 10.79 -1.53 13.36
N VAL A 542 11.82 -1.59 12.52
CA VAL A 542 11.89 -2.59 11.44
C VAL A 542 12.01 -4.01 12.01
N PHE A 543 11.32 -4.95 11.40
CA PHE A 543 11.42 -6.37 11.74
C PHE A 543 12.12 -7.13 10.61
N ARG A 544 13.10 -7.96 10.96
CA ARG A 544 13.78 -8.85 10.02
C ARG A 544 13.33 -10.26 10.29
N ASP A 545 12.85 -10.96 9.26
CA ASP A 545 12.28 -12.30 9.38
C ASP A 545 12.53 -13.11 8.10
N LYS A 546 12.31 -14.43 8.20
CA LYS A 546 12.25 -15.29 7.02
C LYS A 546 11.02 -14.95 6.18
N LYS A 547 11.15 -15.06 4.86
CA LYS A 547 10.03 -14.91 3.93
C LYS A 547 8.93 -15.91 4.28
N ALA A 548 7.68 -15.55 4.05
CA ALA A 548 6.59 -16.52 4.07
C ALA A 548 6.74 -17.47 2.87
N SER A 549 6.13 -18.64 2.97
CA SER A 549 6.11 -19.60 1.88
C SER A 549 4.69 -20.14 1.70
N VAL A 550 4.32 -20.40 0.46
CA VAL A 550 3.11 -21.14 0.11
C VAL A 550 3.05 -22.47 0.86
N TYR A 551 4.20 -23.16 0.99
CA TYR A 551 4.28 -24.46 1.68
C TYR A 551 4.04 -24.38 3.20
N ASP A 552 4.20 -23.22 3.80
CA ASP A 552 3.89 -22.98 5.23
C ASP A 552 2.39 -22.70 5.46
N HIS A 553 1.59 -22.49 4.39
CA HIS A 553 0.18 -22.16 4.50
C HIS A 553 -0.69 -23.41 4.71
N PRO A 554 -1.73 -23.36 5.58
CA PRO A 554 -2.61 -24.51 5.82
C PRO A 554 -3.32 -25.06 4.58
N ARG A 555 -3.56 -24.22 3.58
CA ARG A 555 -4.26 -24.58 2.31
C ARG A 555 -3.32 -24.88 1.15
N LYS A 556 -2.06 -25.21 1.40
CA LYS A 556 -1.06 -25.46 0.37
C LYS A 556 -1.43 -26.57 -0.62
N ASP A 557 -2.23 -27.52 -0.18
CA ASP A 557 -2.67 -28.66 -0.98
C ASP A 557 -3.95 -28.35 -1.81
N GLU A 558 -4.50 -27.14 -1.70
CA GLU A 558 -5.68 -26.69 -2.44
C GLU A 558 -5.32 -25.89 -3.69
N ILE A 559 -4.04 -25.54 -3.91
CA ILE A 559 -3.56 -24.81 -5.08
C ILE A 559 -2.83 -25.75 -6.04
N ALA A 560 -2.90 -25.44 -7.33
CA ALA A 560 -2.16 -26.18 -8.35
C ALA A 560 -0.73 -25.66 -8.47
N SER A 561 0.22 -26.56 -8.70
CA SER A 561 1.60 -26.21 -9.01
C SER A 561 1.92 -26.27 -10.51
N SER A 562 1.11 -27.01 -11.28
CA SER A 562 1.31 -27.19 -12.71
C SER A 562 0.01 -27.69 -13.38
N PRO A 563 -0.10 -27.63 -14.73
CA PRO A 563 -1.24 -28.14 -15.47
C PRO A 563 -1.52 -29.64 -15.31
N GLU A 564 -0.54 -30.41 -14.86
CA GLU A 564 -0.70 -31.84 -14.61
C GLU A 564 -1.56 -32.12 -13.37
N ASP A 565 -1.66 -31.16 -12.44
CA ASP A 565 -2.55 -31.22 -11.29
C ASP A 565 -4.00 -30.91 -11.69
N LYS A 566 -4.66 -31.83 -12.37
CA LYS A 566 -6.04 -31.67 -12.86
C LYS A 566 -7.07 -31.46 -11.74
N GLU A 567 -6.73 -31.82 -10.52
CA GLU A 567 -7.63 -31.65 -9.37
C GLU A 567 -7.72 -30.18 -8.96
N ASN A 568 -6.62 -29.46 -8.96
CA ASN A 568 -6.55 -28.07 -8.47
C ASN A 568 -6.32 -27.05 -9.59
N TRP A 569 -5.87 -27.49 -10.78
CA TRP A 569 -5.71 -26.60 -11.93
C TRP A 569 -7.06 -26.05 -12.38
N TYR A 570 -7.17 -24.73 -12.48
CA TYR A 570 -8.38 -24.04 -12.88
C TYR A 570 -8.38 -23.83 -14.41
N GLU A 571 -9.33 -24.43 -15.09
CA GLU A 571 -9.59 -24.13 -16.48
C GLU A 571 -10.72 -23.10 -16.52
N TYR A 572 -10.41 -21.90 -16.96
CA TYR A 572 -11.39 -20.85 -17.10
C TYR A 572 -12.21 -21.09 -18.37
N THR A 573 -13.50 -21.24 -18.16
CA THR A 573 -14.48 -21.22 -19.25
C THR A 573 -15.43 -20.08 -18.97
N ARG A 574 -15.52 -19.13 -19.88
CA ARG A 574 -16.38 -17.98 -19.75
C ARG A 574 -17.84 -18.41 -19.61
N LYS A 575 -18.49 -17.99 -18.53
CA LYS A 575 -19.92 -18.19 -18.34
C LYS A 575 -20.68 -17.05 -19.02
N GLY A 576 -21.58 -17.36 -19.95
CA GLY A 576 -22.34 -16.37 -20.68
C GLY A 576 -21.98 -16.37 -22.15
N THR A 577 -21.96 -15.23 -22.79
CA THR A 577 -21.59 -15.08 -24.20
C THR A 577 -20.14 -15.51 -24.46
N ASP A 578 -19.89 -16.81 -24.45
CA ASP A 578 -18.64 -17.40 -24.86
C ASP A 578 -18.42 -17.10 -26.33
N ILE A 579 -17.32 -16.43 -26.70
CA ILE A 579 -17.03 -16.15 -28.11
C ILE A 579 -16.97 -17.45 -28.89
N ASP A 580 -16.36 -18.48 -28.32
CA ASP A 580 -16.31 -19.80 -28.94
C ASP A 580 -17.72 -20.44 -29.01
N GLY A 581 -18.53 -20.26 -27.97
CA GLY A 581 -19.94 -20.67 -27.96
C GLY A 581 -20.81 -19.86 -28.92
N LEU A 582 -20.59 -18.54 -29.02
CA LEU A 582 -21.27 -17.69 -30.00
C LEU A 582 -20.81 -17.97 -31.43
N LEU A 583 -19.52 -18.22 -31.65
CA LEU A 583 -18.99 -18.66 -32.94
C LEU A 583 -19.50 -20.04 -33.32
N LEU A 584 -19.59 -20.97 -32.38
CA LEU A 584 -20.24 -22.28 -32.59
C LEU A 584 -21.71 -22.12 -32.88
N TYR A 585 -22.42 -21.28 -32.11
CA TYR A 585 -23.85 -20.98 -32.34
C TYR A 585 -24.09 -20.23 -33.67
N ALA A 586 -23.23 -19.24 -33.97
CA ALA A 586 -23.31 -18.52 -35.26
C ALA A 586 -22.95 -19.43 -36.44
N ASN A 587 -21.98 -20.31 -36.29
CA ASN A 587 -21.65 -21.32 -37.30
C ASN A 587 -22.80 -22.34 -37.48
N ASP A 588 -23.42 -22.77 -36.37
CA ASP A 588 -24.58 -23.66 -36.40
C ASP A 588 -25.80 -22.97 -37.03
N LEU A 589 -26.04 -21.70 -36.71
CA LEU A 589 -27.10 -20.88 -37.33
C LEU A 589 -26.79 -20.65 -38.81
N THR A 590 -25.55 -20.43 -39.20
CA THR A 590 -25.10 -20.24 -40.57
C THR A 590 -25.24 -21.55 -41.38
N LEU A 591 -24.98 -22.70 -40.78
CA LEU A 591 -25.20 -24.02 -41.33
C LEU A 591 -26.70 -24.29 -41.51
N GLN A 592 -27.53 -24.01 -40.51
CA GLN A 592 -28.98 -24.15 -40.57
C GLN A 592 -29.59 -23.21 -41.61
N LEU A 593 -29.12 -21.96 -41.72
CA LEU A 593 -29.54 -21.04 -42.78
C LEU A 593 -29.10 -21.51 -44.15
N LYS A 594 -27.88 -22.05 -44.30
CA LYS A 594 -27.46 -22.65 -45.59
C LYS A 594 -28.30 -23.86 -45.99
N GLU A 595 -28.66 -24.72 -45.06
CA GLU A 595 -29.56 -25.86 -45.32
C GLU A 595 -30.96 -25.41 -45.69
N LEU A 596 -31.47 -24.32 -45.10
CA LEU A 596 -32.75 -23.70 -45.44
C LEU A 596 -32.77 -23.02 -46.82
N PHE A 597 -31.62 -22.53 -47.31
CA PHE A 597 -31.49 -21.90 -48.63
C PHE A 597 -31.09 -22.88 -49.73
N VAL A 598 -30.74 -24.13 -49.42
CA VAL A 598 -30.39 -25.18 -50.39
C VAL A 598 -31.56 -26.19 -50.60
N ALA A 599 -32.57 -26.10 -49.74
CA ALA A 599 -33.84 -26.81 -49.88
C ALA A 599 -34.90 -25.92 -50.58
#